data_13fa19efad1e1959373eca4d14de90ea
#
_entry.id   13fa19efad1e1959373eca4d14de90ea
#
_cell.length_a   1.000
_cell.length_b   1.000
_cell.length_c   1.000
_cell.angle_alpha   90.00
_cell.angle_beta   90.00
_cell.angle_gamma   90.00
#
_symmetry.space_group_name_H-M   'P 1'
#
loop_
_entity.id
_entity.type
_entity.pdbx_description
1 polymer ?
#
loop_
_entity_poly.entity_id
_entity_poly.type
_entity_poly.pdbx_seq_one_letter_code
_entity_poly.pdbx_strand_id
1 'polypeptide(L)'
;MEEIAKIFKINKTGIMQTFIILIICSVAGNIIHDVIMLMENIGLVEKDYTVFPMGSFMVIIGIIATVIFAATTYNYTRFNMDVSYGCTRKMYIIRQWVFDIVVIIMAWAGLGITYLYENWKFAAFYSEYSLELSITPLFHFKYFVVSLIMLSSFNMLISSLIIKYGIKGRRIMAFAYMIICFSMAKAENIYQGIYERILTLPIGTDILLWLVTLIIAAVSAVVAILLIKKQPIFGYELNQSE
;
A
#
# COMPACT_ATOMS: atom_id res chain seq x y z
N MET A 1 12.66 18.47 16.65
CA MET A 1 11.19 18.38 16.78
C MET A 1 10.46 19.34 15.83
N GLU A 2 10.87 20.58 15.68
CA GLU A 2 10.23 21.56 14.76
C GLU A 2 10.19 21.12 13.28
N GLU A 3 11.24 20.49 12.76
CA GLU A 3 11.26 20.00 11.38
C GLU A 3 10.26 18.88 11.12
N ILE A 4 10.12 17.95 12.08
CA ILE A 4 9.12 16.87 12.00
C ILE A 4 7.70 17.44 12.01
N ALA A 5 7.42 18.36 12.92
CA ALA A 5 6.12 19.05 12.98
C ALA A 5 5.82 19.80 11.66
N LYS A 6 6.82 20.39 11.04
CA LYS A 6 6.72 21.05 9.73
C LYS A 6 6.39 20.04 8.61
N ILE A 7 7.00 18.85 8.65
CA ILE A 7 6.70 17.75 7.70
C ILE A 7 5.23 17.32 7.85
N PHE A 8 4.74 17.15 9.06
CA PHE A 8 3.34 16.79 9.30
C PHE A 8 2.37 17.86 8.82
N LYS A 9 2.65 19.14 9.11
CA LYS A 9 1.81 20.26 8.67
C LYS A 9 1.70 20.32 7.14
N ILE A 10 2.80 20.12 6.45
CA ILE A 10 2.87 20.10 5.00
C ILE A 10 2.14 18.88 4.41
N ASN A 11 2.19 17.72 5.08
CA ASN A 11 1.59 16.46 4.63
C ASN A 11 0.15 16.24 5.13
N LYS A 12 -0.42 17.17 5.89
CA LYS A 12 -1.73 17.02 6.54
C LYS A 12 -2.82 16.54 5.58
N THR A 13 -2.90 17.11 4.39
CA THR A 13 -3.92 16.74 3.39
C THR A 13 -3.77 15.29 2.94
N GLY A 14 -2.57 14.84 2.63
CA GLY A 14 -2.33 13.45 2.21
C GLY A 14 -2.61 12.44 3.34
N ILE A 15 -2.21 12.75 4.57
CA ILE A 15 -2.50 11.93 5.75
C ILE A 15 -4.02 11.84 5.96
N MET A 16 -4.74 12.97 5.89
CA MET A 16 -6.18 13.01 6.06
C MET A 16 -6.92 12.25 4.95
N GLN A 17 -6.48 12.37 3.70
CA GLN A 17 -7.03 11.61 2.58
C GLN A 17 -6.85 10.10 2.79
N THR A 18 -5.66 9.65 3.19
CA THR A 18 -5.40 8.25 3.51
C THR A 18 -6.33 7.75 4.61
N PHE A 19 -6.47 8.51 5.68
CA PHE A 19 -7.36 8.16 6.80
C PHE A 19 -8.82 8.01 6.34
N ILE A 20 -9.32 8.95 5.55
CA ILE A 20 -10.68 8.90 5.00
C ILE A 20 -10.87 7.67 4.10
N ILE A 21 -9.91 7.36 3.23
CA ILE A 21 -9.98 6.18 2.35
C ILE A 21 -10.05 4.90 3.18
N LEU A 22 -9.23 4.76 4.21
CA LEU A 22 -9.23 3.57 5.07
C LEU A 22 -10.59 3.39 5.79
N ILE A 23 -11.18 4.47 6.29
CA ILE A 23 -12.51 4.43 6.92
C ILE A 23 -13.57 4.02 5.89
N ILE A 24 -13.57 4.64 4.71
CA ILE A 24 -14.54 4.31 3.65
C ILE A 24 -14.41 2.84 3.26
N CYS A 25 -13.20 2.33 3.06
CA CYS A 25 -12.97 0.92 2.73
C CYS A 25 -13.43 -0.02 3.83
N SER A 26 -13.14 0.29 5.10
CA SER A 26 -13.59 -0.50 6.24
C SER A 26 -15.12 -0.55 6.33
N VAL A 27 -15.79 0.59 6.24
CA VAL A 27 -17.25 0.68 6.30
C VAL A 27 -17.88 -0.02 5.10
N ALA A 28 -17.38 0.23 3.88
CA ALA A 28 -17.91 -0.40 2.67
C ALA A 28 -17.79 -1.93 2.72
N GLY A 29 -16.64 -2.46 3.16
CA GLY A 29 -16.47 -3.90 3.29
C GLY A 29 -17.40 -4.53 4.32
N ASN A 30 -17.63 -3.86 5.45
CA ASN A 30 -18.59 -4.33 6.45
C ASN A 30 -20.04 -4.28 5.95
N ILE A 31 -20.41 -3.25 5.19
CA ILE A 31 -21.76 -3.16 4.56
C ILE A 31 -21.95 -4.28 3.54
N ILE A 32 -20.96 -4.54 2.68
CA ILE A 32 -21.00 -5.64 1.70
C ILE A 32 -21.21 -6.96 2.42
N HIS A 33 -20.46 -7.20 3.49
CA HIS A 33 -20.64 -8.39 4.32
C HIS A 33 -22.08 -8.52 4.85
N ASP A 34 -22.63 -7.44 5.43
CA ASP A 34 -23.99 -7.46 6.00
C ASP A 34 -25.05 -7.69 4.92
N VAL A 35 -24.86 -7.15 3.72
CA VAL A 35 -25.74 -7.41 2.57
C VAL A 35 -25.70 -8.88 2.15
N ILE A 36 -24.49 -9.49 2.09
CA ILE A 36 -24.36 -10.92 1.76
C ILE A 36 -25.09 -11.78 2.79
N MET A 37 -24.89 -11.52 4.09
CA MET A 37 -25.58 -12.23 5.17
C MET A 37 -27.10 -12.05 5.11
N LEU A 38 -27.57 -10.87 4.74
CA LEU A 38 -28.99 -10.64 4.54
C LEU A 38 -29.53 -11.48 3.36
N MET A 39 -28.78 -11.54 2.24
CA MET A 39 -29.18 -12.32 1.05
C MET A 39 -29.24 -13.83 1.35
N GLU A 40 -28.30 -14.37 2.16
CA GLU A 40 -28.34 -15.75 2.64
C GLU A 40 -29.57 -16.01 3.52
N ASN A 41 -29.89 -15.09 4.43
CA ASN A 41 -31.07 -15.24 5.31
C ASN A 41 -32.38 -15.22 4.57
N ILE A 42 -32.48 -14.50 3.44
CA ILE A 42 -33.71 -14.45 2.58
C ILE A 42 -33.72 -15.63 1.58
N GLY A 43 -32.65 -16.45 1.55
CA GLY A 43 -32.57 -17.60 0.65
C GLY A 43 -32.24 -17.25 -0.81
N LEU A 44 -31.72 -16.04 -1.07
CA LEU A 44 -31.26 -15.63 -2.40
C LEU A 44 -29.88 -16.20 -2.75
N VAL A 45 -29.10 -16.57 -1.74
CA VAL A 45 -27.76 -17.18 -1.87
C VAL A 45 -27.75 -18.43 -0.99
N GLU A 46 -27.04 -19.48 -1.41
CA GLU A 46 -26.85 -20.67 -0.60
C GLU A 46 -26.09 -20.31 0.68
N LYS A 47 -26.53 -20.88 1.81
CA LYS A 47 -25.85 -20.66 3.10
C LYS A 47 -24.47 -21.30 3.07
N ASP A 48 -23.45 -20.44 3.11
CA ASP A 48 -22.10 -20.85 3.34
C ASP A 48 -21.72 -20.55 4.81
N TYR A 49 -21.41 -21.60 5.58
CA TYR A 49 -21.01 -21.45 6.98
C TYR A 49 -19.57 -20.92 7.14
N THR A 50 -18.91 -20.60 6.03
CA THR A 50 -17.59 -19.95 5.99
C THR A 50 -17.74 -18.53 5.53
N VAL A 51 -17.20 -17.58 6.31
CA VAL A 51 -17.32 -16.14 6.01
C VAL A 51 -15.95 -15.55 5.80
N PHE A 52 -15.86 -14.74 4.74
CA PHE A 52 -14.66 -13.99 4.41
C PHE A 52 -14.63 -12.63 5.11
N PRO A 53 -13.50 -12.17 5.72
CA PRO A 53 -13.39 -10.89 6.40
C PRO A 53 -13.35 -9.72 5.40
N MET A 54 -14.52 -9.36 4.85
CA MET A 54 -14.67 -8.38 3.76
C MET A 54 -14.18 -6.97 4.13
N GLY A 55 -14.37 -6.54 5.37
CA GLY A 55 -13.92 -5.22 5.83
C GLY A 55 -12.40 -5.13 5.83
N SER A 56 -11.73 -6.13 6.40
CA SER A 56 -10.27 -6.20 6.41
C SER A 56 -9.69 -6.32 5.00
N PHE A 57 -10.33 -7.09 4.13
CA PHE A 57 -9.93 -7.24 2.73
C PHE A 57 -10.06 -5.93 1.96
N MET A 58 -11.17 -5.20 2.12
CA MET A 58 -11.37 -3.90 1.50
C MET A 58 -10.37 -2.85 2.01
N VAL A 59 -9.98 -2.92 3.28
CA VAL A 59 -8.91 -2.08 3.83
C VAL A 59 -7.57 -2.39 3.16
N ILE A 60 -7.22 -3.65 2.94
CA ILE A 60 -5.99 -4.03 2.20
C ILE A 60 -6.01 -3.45 0.77
N ILE A 61 -7.13 -3.57 0.07
CA ILE A 61 -7.29 -2.94 -1.26
C ILE A 61 -7.13 -1.42 -1.17
N GLY A 62 -7.73 -0.79 -0.17
CA GLY A 62 -7.61 0.64 0.11
C GLY A 62 -6.15 1.08 0.36
N ILE A 63 -5.37 0.28 1.08
CA ILE A 63 -3.94 0.52 1.32
C ILE A 63 -3.17 0.49 -0.01
N ILE A 64 -3.37 -0.53 -0.82
CA ILE A 64 -2.71 -0.67 -2.12
C ILE A 64 -3.07 0.51 -3.03
N ALA A 65 -4.37 0.84 -3.12
CA ALA A 65 -4.84 1.98 -3.90
C ALA A 65 -4.23 3.30 -3.41
N THR A 66 -4.14 3.52 -2.11
CA THR A 66 -3.56 4.72 -1.52
C THR A 66 -2.06 4.85 -1.84
N VAL A 67 -1.30 3.75 -1.71
CA VAL A 67 0.13 3.73 -2.04
C VAL A 67 0.34 4.06 -3.52
N ILE A 68 -0.43 3.44 -4.42
CA ILE A 68 -0.35 3.70 -5.86
C ILE A 68 -0.74 5.14 -6.18
N PHE A 69 -1.84 5.65 -5.61
CA PHE A 69 -2.30 7.01 -5.83
C PHE A 69 -1.31 8.05 -5.29
N ALA A 70 -0.78 7.84 -4.09
CA ALA A 70 0.25 8.69 -3.51
C ALA A 70 1.50 8.74 -4.41
N ALA A 71 1.98 7.58 -4.87
CA ALA A 71 3.14 7.49 -5.74
C ALA A 71 2.90 8.19 -7.10
N THR A 72 1.73 7.99 -7.70
CA THR A 72 1.47 8.42 -9.09
C THR A 72 1.05 9.87 -9.24
N THR A 73 0.36 10.42 -8.26
CA THR A 73 -0.24 11.76 -8.37
C THR A 73 0.33 12.73 -7.34
N TYR A 74 0.22 12.37 -6.07
CA TYR A 74 0.58 13.26 -4.98
C TYR A 74 2.07 13.60 -4.95
N ASN A 75 2.93 12.59 -5.04
CA ASN A 75 4.38 12.76 -4.95
C ASN A 75 4.95 13.52 -6.14
N TYR A 76 4.40 13.31 -7.36
CA TYR A 76 4.82 14.04 -8.54
C TYR A 76 4.51 15.54 -8.44
N THR A 77 3.28 15.88 -8.11
CA THR A 77 2.87 17.29 -7.97
C THR A 77 3.68 17.97 -6.89
N ARG A 78 3.90 17.27 -5.79
CA ARG A 78 4.60 17.80 -4.64
C ARG A 78 6.09 17.99 -4.87
N PHE A 79 6.76 17.09 -5.60
CA PHE A 79 8.16 17.24 -5.95
C PHE A 79 8.40 18.59 -6.66
N ASN A 80 7.60 18.89 -7.66
CA ASN A 80 7.73 20.14 -8.41
C ASN A 80 7.49 21.37 -7.52
N MET A 81 6.48 21.32 -6.65
CA MET A 81 6.20 22.41 -5.71
C MET A 81 7.33 22.59 -4.68
N ASP A 82 7.75 21.53 -4.02
CA ASP A 82 8.77 21.59 -2.97
C ASP A 82 10.11 22.10 -3.51
N VAL A 83 10.51 21.67 -4.72
CA VAL A 83 11.74 22.11 -5.34
C VAL A 83 11.64 23.56 -5.83
N SER A 84 10.49 23.99 -6.35
CA SER A 84 10.27 25.40 -6.73
C SER A 84 10.27 26.36 -5.53
N TYR A 85 9.89 25.88 -4.34
CA TYR A 85 10.01 26.63 -3.08
C TYR A 85 11.38 26.50 -2.39
N GLY A 86 12.40 26.03 -3.11
CA GLY A 86 13.77 25.96 -2.61
C GLY A 86 14.09 24.75 -1.74
N CYS A 87 13.22 23.72 -1.70
CA CYS A 87 13.52 22.47 -1.01
C CYS A 87 14.62 21.71 -1.76
N THR A 88 15.66 21.31 -1.06
CA THR A 88 16.70 20.47 -1.68
C THR A 88 16.15 19.08 -1.99
N ARG A 89 16.64 18.46 -3.07
CA ARG A 89 16.23 17.11 -3.45
C ARG A 89 16.46 16.08 -2.34
N LYS A 90 17.55 16.25 -1.57
CA LYS A 90 17.83 15.42 -0.39
C LYS A 90 16.72 15.56 0.67
N MET A 91 16.32 16.80 0.96
CA MET A 91 15.26 17.07 1.93
C MET A 91 13.91 16.53 1.47
N TYR A 92 13.60 16.63 0.17
CA TYR A 92 12.41 16.02 -0.41
C TYR A 92 12.37 14.50 -0.17
N ILE A 93 13.49 13.78 -0.45
CA ILE A 93 13.59 12.35 -0.23
C ILE A 93 13.30 11.97 1.23
N ILE A 94 13.92 12.69 2.18
CA ILE A 94 13.70 12.43 3.60
C ILE A 94 12.24 12.67 4.01
N ARG A 95 11.65 13.78 3.53
CA ARG A 95 10.24 14.11 3.80
C ARG A 95 9.29 13.05 3.24
N GLN A 96 9.57 12.56 2.04
CA GLN A 96 8.78 11.51 1.41
C GLN A 96 8.83 10.21 2.23
N TRP A 97 10.00 9.79 2.65
CA TRP A 97 10.15 8.60 3.49
C TRP A 97 9.40 8.71 4.81
N VAL A 98 9.51 9.84 5.49
CA VAL A 98 8.76 10.07 6.74
C VAL A 98 7.25 10.00 6.50
N PHE A 99 6.77 10.57 5.40
CA PHE A 99 5.36 10.50 5.01
C PHE A 99 4.91 9.05 4.76
N ASP A 100 5.68 8.28 3.98
CA ASP A 100 5.37 6.90 3.66
C ASP A 100 5.31 6.03 4.92
N ILE A 101 6.25 6.20 5.84
CA ILE A 101 6.26 5.51 7.14
C ILE A 101 4.97 5.80 7.93
N VAL A 102 4.56 7.06 8.01
CA VAL A 102 3.33 7.45 8.72
C VAL A 102 2.10 6.83 8.07
N VAL A 103 2.01 6.87 6.75
CA VAL A 103 0.90 6.25 5.99
C VAL A 103 0.82 4.74 6.25
N ILE A 104 1.95 4.05 6.25
CA ILE A 104 1.99 2.59 6.49
C ILE A 104 1.60 2.27 7.93
N ILE A 105 2.06 3.05 8.92
CA ILE A 105 1.64 2.87 10.33
C ILE A 105 0.13 3.06 10.46
N MET A 106 -0.44 4.09 9.83
CA MET A 106 -1.89 4.32 9.83
C MET A 106 -2.65 3.18 9.14
N ALA A 107 -2.11 2.66 8.06
CA ALA A 107 -2.67 1.54 7.32
C ALA A 107 -2.76 0.28 8.20
N TRP A 108 -1.68 -0.05 8.90
CA TRP A 108 -1.65 -1.17 9.84
C TRP A 108 -2.60 -0.97 11.03
N ALA A 109 -2.66 0.22 11.59
CA ALA A 109 -3.61 0.55 12.64
C ALA A 109 -5.06 0.42 12.15
N GLY A 110 -5.37 0.93 10.96
CA GLY A 110 -6.69 0.80 10.34
C GLY A 110 -7.09 -0.65 10.09
N LEU A 111 -6.18 -1.45 9.54
CA LEU A 111 -6.39 -2.88 9.35
C LEU A 111 -6.65 -3.62 10.67
N GLY A 112 -5.83 -3.33 11.71
CA GLY A 112 -5.99 -3.92 13.02
C GLY A 112 -7.33 -3.58 13.67
N ILE A 113 -7.74 -2.32 13.63
CA ILE A 113 -9.03 -1.88 14.17
C ILE A 113 -10.18 -2.56 13.45
N THR A 114 -10.13 -2.60 12.11
CA THR A 114 -11.18 -3.25 11.30
C THR A 114 -11.26 -4.75 11.62
N TYR A 115 -10.13 -5.44 11.70
CA TYR A 115 -10.09 -6.86 12.02
C TYR A 115 -10.62 -7.16 13.43
N LEU A 116 -10.28 -6.36 14.42
CA LEU A 116 -10.83 -6.50 15.78
C LEU A 116 -12.33 -6.28 15.80
N TYR A 117 -12.82 -5.29 15.06
CA TYR A 117 -14.26 -5.05 14.92
C TYR A 117 -14.98 -6.22 14.25
N GLU A 118 -14.43 -6.76 13.15
CA GLU A 118 -15.00 -7.93 12.48
C GLU A 118 -15.06 -9.15 13.41
N ASN A 119 -13.96 -9.46 14.09
CA ASN A 119 -13.95 -10.57 15.04
C ASN A 119 -14.98 -10.42 16.16
N TRP A 120 -15.12 -9.21 16.70
CA TRP A 120 -16.15 -8.92 17.68
C TRP A 120 -17.56 -9.10 17.10
N LYS A 121 -17.80 -8.58 15.90
CA LYS A 121 -19.07 -8.69 15.19
C LYS A 121 -19.45 -10.14 14.91
N PHE A 122 -18.51 -10.95 14.43
CA PHE A 122 -18.72 -12.38 14.19
C PHE A 122 -19.04 -13.12 15.48
N ALA A 123 -18.29 -12.89 16.55
CA ALA A 123 -18.58 -13.51 17.84
C ALA A 123 -19.96 -13.12 18.41
N ALA A 124 -20.38 -11.88 18.20
CA ALA A 124 -21.62 -11.35 18.76
C ALA A 124 -22.88 -11.73 17.96
N PHE A 125 -22.80 -11.74 16.62
CA PHE A 125 -23.97 -11.83 15.75
C PHE A 125 -23.97 -13.04 14.84
N TYR A 126 -22.81 -13.66 14.59
CA TYR A 126 -22.64 -14.73 13.60
C TYR A 126 -21.86 -15.91 14.19
N SER A 127 -22.18 -16.32 15.42
CA SER A 127 -21.47 -17.38 16.14
C SER A 127 -21.53 -18.76 15.47
N GLU A 128 -22.48 -18.96 14.56
CA GLU A 128 -22.63 -20.23 13.78
C GLU A 128 -21.66 -20.28 12.59
N TYR A 129 -21.05 -19.15 12.21
CA TYR A 129 -20.16 -19.06 11.07
C TYR A 129 -18.70 -19.12 11.49
N SER A 130 -17.87 -19.76 10.67
CA SER A 130 -16.42 -19.77 10.83
C SER A 130 -15.75 -18.80 9.85
N LEU A 131 -14.73 -18.07 10.29
CA LEU A 131 -13.91 -17.27 9.39
C LEU A 131 -13.09 -18.18 8.48
N GLU A 132 -13.34 -18.10 7.16
CA GLU A 132 -12.58 -18.84 6.14
C GLU A 132 -11.11 -18.48 6.15
N LEU A 133 -10.78 -17.22 6.33
CA LEU A 133 -9.42 -16.72 6.32
C LEU A 133 -9.08 -15.99 7.63
N SER A 134 -8.21 -16.58 8.42
CA SER A 134 -7.62 -15.87 9.57
C SER A 134 -6.45 -15.01 9.10
N ILE A 135 -6.59 -13.68 9.23
CA ILE A 135 -5.49 -12.76 8.96
C ILE A 135 -4.62 -12.48 10.20
N THR A 136 -4.90 -13.17 11.32
CA THR A 136 -4.09 -13.08 12.55
C THR A 136 -2.59 -13.25 12.30
N PRO A 137 -2.11 -14.20 11.45
CA PRO A 137 -0.70 -14.34 11.18
C PRO A 137 -0.04 -13.09 10.57
N LEU A 138 -0.79 -12.27 9.86
CA LEU A 138 -0.26 -11.01 9.29
C LEU A 138 0.15 -10.02 10.38
N PHE A 139 -0.47 -10.04 11.56
CA PHE A 139 -0.16 -9.14 12.66
C PHE A 139 1.12 -9.47 13.42
N HIS A 140 1.90 -10.47 13.00
CA HIS A 140 3.24 -10.64 13.55
C HIS A 140 4.13 -9.43 13.23
N PHE A 141 4.87 -8.97 14.23
CA PHE A 141 5.74 -7.79 14.12
C PHE A 141 6.71 -7.85 12.94
N LYS A 142 7.18 -9.04 12.57
CA LYS A 142 8.05 -9.25 11.39
C LYS A 142 7.41 -8.74 10.09
N TYR A 143 6.13 -9.03 9.85
CA TYR A 143 5.44 -8.57 8.64
C TYR A 143 5.16 -7.08 8.63
N PHE A 144 4.93 -6.49 9.81
CA PHE A 144 4.86 -5.04 9.94
C PHE A 144 6.17 -4.37 9.50
N VAL A 145 7.32 -4.83 10.02
CA VAL A 145 8.63 -4.25 9.66
C VAL A 145 8.96 -4.51 8.19
N VAL A 146 8.72 -5.72 7.67
CA VAL A 146 8.89 -6.05 6.25
C VAL A 146 8.05 -5.14 5.37
N SER A 147 6.76 -4.96 5.69
CA SER A 147 5.87 -4.09 4.92
C SER A 147 6.33 -2.62 4.94
N LEU A 148 6.80 -2.15 6.09
CA LEU A 148 7.30 -0.80 6.26
C LEU A 148 8.52 -0.52 5.36
N ILE A 149 9.46 -1.47 5.32
CA ILE A 149 10.66 -1.36 4.48
C ILE A 149 10.29 -1.49 2.99
N MET A 150 9.51 -2.51 2.63
CA MET A 150 9.17 -2.81 1.23
C MET A 150 8.29 -1.73 0.62
N LEU A 151 7.17 -1.39 1.28
CA LEU A 151 6.22 -0.42 0.73
C LEU A 151 6.81 0.98 0.62
N SER A 152 7.59 1.44 1.61
CA SER A 152 8.23 2.75 1.54
C SER A 152 9.28 2.82 0.42
N SER A 153 10.11 1.79 0.28
CA SER A 153 11.13 1.73 -0.78
C SER A 153 10.50 1.61 -2.17
N PHE A 154 9.45 0.81 -2.30
CA PHE A 154 8.72 0.63 -3.56
C PHE A 154 7.97 1.90 -3.97
N ASN A 155 7.28 2.55 -3.02
CA ASN A 155 6.61 3.82 -3.25
C ASN A 155 7.60 4.91 -3.72
N MET A 156 8.77 4.96 -3.09
CA MET A 156 9.85 5.86 -3.48
C MET A 156 10.36 5.59 -4.90
N LEU A 157 10.51 4.32 -5.28
CA LEU A 157 10.93 3.92 -6.64
C LEU A 157 9.88 4.35 -7.67
N ILE A 158 8.61 4.02 -7.46
CA ILE A 158 7.53 4.39 -8.37
C ILE A 158 7.47 5.91 -8.52
N SER A 159 7.48 6.64 -7.41
CA SER A 159 7.46 8.11 -7.42
C SER A 159 8.61 8.70 -8.22
N SER A 160 9.83 8.16 -8.05
CA SER A 160 11.02 8.63 -8.76
C SER A 160 10.96 8.36 -10.27
N LEU A 161 10.40 7.22 -10.68
CA LEU A 161 10.16 6.90 -12.08
C LEU A 161 9.15 7.87 -12.72
N ILE A 162 8.08 8.17 -11.99
CA ILE A 162 7.06 9.11 -12.47
C ILE A 162 7.59 10.54 -12.53
N ILE A 163 8.37 10.96 -11.52
CA ILE A 163 9.04 12.26 -11.53
C ILE A 163 9.95 12.36 -12.75
N LYS A 164 10.69 11.30 -13.10
CA LYS A 164 11.61 11.30 -14.23
C LYS A 164 10.91 11.29 -15.59
N TYR A 165 9.90 10.47 -15.76
CA TYR A 165 9.28 10.22 -17.06
C TYR A 165 7.92 10.92 -17.25
N GLY A 166 7.41 11.62 -16.21
CA GLY A 166 6.16 12.36 -16.28
C GLY A 166 4.96 11.51 -16.66
N ILE A 167 4.19 11.96 -17.64
CA ILE A 167 2.99 11.26 -18.13
C ILE A 167 3.34 9.87 -18.71
N LYS A 168 4.50 9.74 -19.38
CA LYS A 168 4.95 8.43 -19.91
C LYS A 168 5.22 7.45 -18.76
N GLY A 169 5.87 7.90 -17.68
CA GLY A 169 6.09 7.10 -16.48
C GLY A 169 4.79 6.59 -15.86
N ARG A 170 3.77 7.46 -15.74
CA ARG A 170 2.45 7.05 -15.23
C ARG A 170 1.78 5.99 -16.10
N ARG A 171 1.85 6.11 -17.45
CA ARG A 171 1.29 5.12 -18.38
C ARG A 171 2.01 3.78 -18.25
N ILE A 172 3.35 3.77 -18.15
CA ILE A 172 4.15 2.55 -17.99
C ILE A 172 3.77 1.85 -16.69
N MET A 173 3.64 2.61 -15.58
CA MET A 173 3.25 2.04 -14.28
C MET A 173 1.83 1.49 -14.28
N ALA A 174 0.87 2.18 -14.92
CA ALA A 174 -0.49 1.68 -15.06
C ALA A 174 -0.52 0.39 -15.88
N PHE A 175 0.26 0.31 -16.96
CA PHE A 175 0.36 -0.89 -17.77
C PHE A 175 1.02 -2.05 -17.03
N ALA A 176 2.11 -1.79 -16.30
CA ALA A 176 2.76 -2.79 -15.46
C ALA A 176 1.81 -3.32 -14.37
N TYR A 177 1.03 -2.43 -13.75
CA TYR A 177 0.01 -2.83 -12.78
C TYR A 177 -1.07 -3.73 -13.40
N MET A 178 -1.57 -3.39 -14.59
CA MET A 178 -2.52 -4.25 -15.31
C MET A 178 -1.92 -5.64 -15.60
N ILE A 179 -0.66 -5.70 -16.07
CA ILE A 179 0.01 -6.98 -16.30
C ILE A 179 0.09 -7.80 -15.02
N ILE A 180 0.44 -7.19 -13.90
CA ILE A 180 0.49 -7.88 -12.59
C ILE A 180 -0.89 -8.42 -12.22
N CYS A 181 -1.95 -7.60 -12.31
CA CYS A 181 -3.31 -8.04 -12.00
C CYS A 181 -3.77 -9.21 -12.89
N PHE A 182 -3.51 -9.14 -14.19
CA PHE A 182 -3.88 -10.22 -15.12
C PHE A 182 -3.02 -11.48 -14.92
N SER A 183 -1.75 -11.32 -14.57
CA SER A 183 -0.88 -12.47 -14.29
C SER A 183 -1.26 -13.16 -12.98
N MET A 184 -1.69 -12.43 -11.97
CA MET A 184 -2.16 -13.01 -10.71
C MET A 184 -3.39 -13.90 -10.91
N ALA A 185 -4.32 -13.53 -11.79
CA ALA A 185 -5.51 -14.32 -12.06
C ALA A 185 -5.22 -15.67 -12.74
N LYS A 186 -4.07 -15.82 -13.43
CA LYS A 186 -3.67 -17.07 -14.11
C LYS A 186 -2.53 -17.83 -13.44
N ALA A 187 -1.90 -17.23 -12.47
CA ALA A 187 -0.63 -17.72 -11.91
C ALA A 187 -0.77 -18.42 -10.56
N GLU A 188 -2.00 -18.74 -10.13
CA GLU A 188 -2.25 -19.39 -8.84
C GLU A 188 -1.39 -20.66 -8.68
N ASN A 189 -1.37 -21.53 -9.70
CA ASN A 189 -0.54 -22.75 -9.69
C ASN A 189 0.97 -22.47 -9.67
N ILE A 190 1.41 -21.37 -10.31
CA ILE A 190 2.82 -20.98 -10.37
C ILE A 190 3.26 -20.41 -9.01
N TYR A 191 2.42 -19.59 -8.40
CA TYR A 191 2.70 -19.03 -7.08
C TYR A 191 2.71 -20.08 -5.98
N GLN A 192 1.78 -21.04 -6.02
CA GLN A 192 1.80 -22.20 -5.10
C GLN A 192 3.09 -23.00 -5.25
N GLY A 193 3.49 -23.35 -6.46
CA GLY A 193 4.73 -24.07 -6.71
C GLY A 193 6.01 -23.31 -6.31
N ILE A 194 6.04 -21.98 -6.46
CA ILE A 194 7.15 -21.15 -6.00
C ILE A 194 7.13 -21.06 -4.46
N TYR A 195 5.96 -20.86 -3.88
CA TYR A 195 5.79 -20.78 -2.42
C TYR A 195 6.23 -22.08 -1.72
N GLU A 196 5.80 -23.23 -2.23
CA GLU A 196 6.23 -24.54 -1.73
C GLU A 196 7.73 -24.74 -1.85
N ARG A 197 8.34 -24.34 -2.98
CA ARG A 197 9.80 -24.45 -3.16
C ARG A 197 10.57 -23.55 -2.20
N ILE A 198 10.08 -22.34 -1.93
CA ILE A 198 10.68 -21.41 -0.97
C ILE A 198 10.60 -21.99 0.45
N LEU A 199 9.47 -22.61 0.81
CA LEU A 199 9.29 -23.24 2.11
C LEU A 199 10.19 -24.46 2.34
N THR A 200 10.58 -25.15 1.27
CA THR A 200 11.47 -26.32 1.33
C THR A 200 12.96 -25.99 1.32
N LEU A 201 13.33 -24.69 1.17
CA LEU A 201 14.73 -24.31 1.25
C LEU A 201 15.29 -24.51 2.67
N PRO A 202 16.53 -25.04 2.79
CA PRO A 202 17.15 -25.32 4.09
C PRO A 202 17.49 -24.07 4.90
N ILE A 203 17.47 -22.89 4.26
CA ILE A 203 17.60 -21.59 4.91
C ILE A 203 16.25 -21.26 5.50
N GLY A 204 16.18 -21.04 6.81
CA GLY A 204 14.93 -20.70 7.49
C GLY A 204 14.17 -19.62 6.72
N THR A 205 12.89 -19.86 6.47
CA THR A 205 12.03 -19.00 5.65
C THR A 205 12.05 -17.53 6.06
N ASP A 206 12.25 -17.27 7.36
CA ASP A 206 12.36 -15.92 7.90
C ASP A 206 13.64 -15.22 7.48
N ILE A 207 14.79 -15.91 7.46
CA ILE A 207 16.08 -15.35 7.02
C ILE A 207 15.99 -14.99 5.53
N LEU A 208 15.44 -15.87 4.72
CA LEU A 208 15.25 -15.63 3.28
C LEU A 208 14.32 -14.42 3.05
N LEU A 209 13.21 -14.33 3.77
CA LEU A 209 12.29 -13.20 3.70
C LEU A 209 13.01 -11.87 3.99
N TRP A 210 13.82 -11.84 5.05
CA TRP A 210 14.58 -10.63 5.41
C TRP A 210 15.63 -10.26 4.37
N LEU A 211 16.40 -11.23 3.88
CA LEU A 211 17.43 -11.01 2.86
C LEU A 211 16.83 -10.46 1.56
N VAL A 212 15.78 -11.10 1.05
CA VAL A 212 15.10 -10.65 -0.17
C VAL A 212 14.50 -9.25 0.00
N THR A 213 13.86 -9.00 1.14
CA THR A 213 13.29 -7.69 1.46
C THR A 213 14.36 -6.60 1.47
N LEU A 214 15.47 -6.83 2.16
CA LEU A 214 16.56 -5.87 2.27
C LEU A 214 17.23 -5.59 0.93
N ILE A 215 17.45 -6.63 0.11
CA ILE A 215 18.04 -6.48 -1.23
C ILE A 215 17.11 -5.64 -2.12
N ILE A 216 15.83 -5.99 -2.20
CA ILE A 216 14.86 -5.26 -3.03
C ILE A 216 14.74 -3.82 -2.55
N ALA A 217 14.64 -3.59 -1.24
CA ALA A 217 14.54 -2.26 -0.66
C ALA A 217 15.80 -1.42 -0.94
N ALA A 218 17.00 -1.99 -0.77
CA ALA A 218 18.26 -1.30 -1.04
C ALA A 218 18.38 -0.91 -2.52
N VAL A 219 18.10 -1.84 -3.44
CA VAL A 219 18.12 -1.58 -4.89
C VAL A 219 17.09 -0.49 -5.24
N SER A 220 15.86 -0.59 -4.74
CA SER A 220 14.81 0.38 -4.98
C SER A 220 15.19 1.78 -4.48
N ALA A 221 15.75 1.87 -3.28
CA ALA A 221 16.18 3.13 -2.69
C ALA A 221 17.35 3.77 -3.47
N VAL A 222 18.34 2.99 -3.84
CA VAL A 222 19.50 3.47 -4.63
C VAL A 222 19.02 3.98 -6.00
N VAL A 223 18.21 3.22 -6.70
CA VAL A 223 17.66 3.62 -8.00
C VAL A 223 16.83 4.90 -7.87
N ALA A 224 15.95 4.99 -6.88
CA ALA A 224 15.15 6.17 -6.63
C ALA A 224 16.00 7.43 -6.38
N ILE A 225 17.01 7.32 -5.54
CA ILE A 225 17.94 8.43 -5.24
C ILE A 225 18.68 8.88 -6.52
N LEU A 226 19.20 7.94 -7.32
CA LEU A 226 19.89 8.25 -8.56
C LEU A 226 18.97 8.93 -9.59
N LEU A 227 17.72 8.48 -9.66
CA LEU A 227 16.72 9.08 -10.54
C LEU A 227 16.37 10.52 -10.14
N ILE A 228 16.13 10.78 -8.86
CA ILE A 228 15.74 12.11 -8.35
C ILE A 228 16.93 13.09 -8.40
N LYS A 229 18.13 12.62 -8.13
CA LYS A 229 19.32 13.48 -8.06
C LYS A 229 19.61 14.26 -9.34
N LYS A 230 19.30 13.67 -10.50
CA LYS A 230 19.62 14.23 -11.84
C LYS A 230 18.41 14.89 -12.52
N GLN A 231 17.27 15.04 -11.84
CA GLN A 231 16.06 15.57 -12.50
C GLN A 231 16.12 17.09 -12.69
N PRO A 232 15.81 17.61 -13.88
CA PRO A 232 15.52 19.02 -14.07
C PRO A 232 14.24 19.40 -13.32
N ILE A 233 14.12 20.65 -12.95
CA ILE A 233 12.90 21.21 -12.34
C ILE A 233 11.95 21.53 -13.50
N PHE A 234 10.90 20.71 -13.67
CA PHE A 234 9.85 20.98 -14.65
C PHE A 234 8.95 22.13 -14.13
N GLY A 235 9.27 23.33 -14.41
CA GLY A 235 8.49 24.50 -14.02
C GLY A 235 8.86 25.77 -14.78
N TYR A 236 10.04 25.77 -15.38
CA TYR A 236 10.55 26.94 -16.09
C TYR A 236 10.47 26.86 -17.62
N GLU A 237 10.21 25.67 -18.21
CA GLU A 237 10.21 25.51 -19.66
C GLU A 237 8.85 25.79 -20.33
N LEU A 238 7.76 25.95 -19.58
CA LEU A 238 6.44 26.26 -20.17
C LEU A 238 6.29 27.72 -20.60
N ASN A 239 7.20 28.62 -20.22
CA ASN A 239 7.14 30.03 -20.57
C ASN A 239 8.15 30.44 -21.66
N GLN A 240 8.88 29.52 -22.28
CA GLN A 240 9.83 29.85 -23.37
C GLN A 240 9.37 29.38 -24.77
N SER A 241 8.16 28.84 -24.89
CA SER A 241 7.61 28.41 -26.17
C SER A 241 6.33 29.17 -26.57
N GLU A 242 6.16 30.42 -26.12
CA GLU A 242 5.21 31.41 -26.72
C GLU A 242 5.97 32.50 -27.47
#